data_01e9372817c924053e50470637762491
#
_entry.id   01e9372817c924053e50470637762491
#
_cell.length_a   1.000
_cell.length_b   1.000
_cell.length_c   1.000
_cell.angle_alpha   90.00
_cell.angle_beta   90.00
_cell.angle_gamma   90.00
#
_symmetry.space_group_name_H-M   'P 1'
#
loop_
_entity.id
_entity.type
_entity.pdbx_description
1 polymer ?
#
loop_
_entity_poly.entity_id
_entity_poly.type
_entity_poly.pdbx_seq_one_letter_code
_entity_poly.pdbx_strand_id
1 'polypeptide(L)'
;GQKITLFEAGGYTNLDTQLNQVDDCLTNGGDALIIGPISSNGNAKQIDMIRAKGIPVVVLVTGINTPIDANSLQNFIDMGYTSCKWVADQERNNDQSTNIVWFPGPPAAGSSIASNIGCLKAIKDTKINILETHWGDTGKAIQLQLVQEALQNLASGPEPEFKYIVGTGTTIEAAVGALRANKLQSKIKLVSTYYTPGIDMFIKRGLISMAPSDQMISQAKIAIDQAVRLAEGLTMETGGRPEFNSTGRVPEHI
;
A
#
# COMPACT_ATOMS: atom_id res chain seq x y z
N GLY A 1 22.13 17.51 -16.64
CA GLY A 1 21.61 16.52 -15.70
C GLY A 1 20.16 16.79 -15.40
N GLN A 2 19.40 15.79 -15.01
CA GLN A 2 17.96 15.91 -14.71
C GLN A 2 17.76 16.57 -13.34
N LYS A 3 16.76 17.44 -13.23
CA LYS A 3 16.35 18.04 -11.96
C LYS A 3 15.02 17.42 -11.54
N ILE A 4 14.95 16.91 -10.32
CA ILE A 4 13.72 16.37 -9.73
C ILE A 4 13.26 17.32 -8.63
N THR A 5 11.98 17.73 -8.68
CA THR A 5 11.32 18.48 -7.61
C THR A 5 10.26 17.59 -7.00
N LEU A 6 10.32 17.39 -5.68
CA LEU A 6 9.37 16.54 -4.94
C LEU A 6 8.35 17.41 -4.22
N PHE A 7 7.07 17.03 -4.34
CA PHE A 7 5.96 17.58 -3.58
C PHE A 7 5.30 16.49 -2.75
N GLU A 8 4.86 16.82 -1.55
CA GLU A 8 4.15 15.92 -0.65
C GLU A 8 2.79 16.53 -0.28
N ALA A 9 1.71 15.85 -0.65
CA ALA A 9 0.36 16.30 -0.31
C ALA A 9 -0.15 15.74 1.03
N GLY A 10 0.50 14.72 1.56
CA GLY A 10 0.07 14.04 2.79
C GLY A 10 -0.96 12.93 2.55
N GLY A 11 -1.92 12.77 3.46
CA GLY A 11 -2.87 11.65 3.44
C GLY A 11 -3.97 11.72 2.37
N TYR A 12 -4.82 10.70 2.34
CA TYR A 12 -5.88 10.52 1.33
C TYR A 12 -7.00 11.58 1.36
N THR A 13 -7.07 12.42 2.39
CA THR A 13 -8.00 13.55 2.48
C THR A 13 -7.51 14.82 1.78
N ASN A 14 -6.27 14.83 1.28
CA ASN A 14 -5.58 16.03 0.78
C ASN A 14 -5.55 16.11 -0.76
N LEU A 15 -6.62 15.68 -1.43
CA LEU A 15 -6.70 15.72 -2.90
C LEU A 15 -6.49 17.12 -3.47
N ASP A 16 -7.15 18.14 -2.89
CA ASP A 16 -7.04 19.54 -3.34
C ASP A 16 -5.59 20.06 -3.23
N THR A 17 -4.90 19.67 -2.16
CA THR A 17 -3.47 20.00 -2.01
C THR A 17 -2.64 19.37 -3.12
N GLN A 18 -2.88 18.10 -3.47
CA GLN A 18 -2.17 17.44 -4.57
C GLN A 18 -2.46 18.09 -5.92
N LEU A 19 -3.72 18.42 -6.21
CA LEU A 19 -4.10 19.10 -7.45
C LEU A 19 -3.36 20.45 -7.59
N ASN A 20 -3.31 21.26 -6.54
CA ASN A 20 -2.59 22.53 -6.54
C ASN A 20 -1.06 22.33 -6.74
N GLN A 21 -0.47 21.33 -6.08
CA GLN A 21 0.96 21.01 -6.25
C GLN A 21 1.32 20.58 -7.68
N VAL A 22 0.41 19.87 -8.34
CA VAL A 22 0.56 19.48 -9.75
C VAL A 22 0.51 20.72 -10.64
N ASP A 23 -0.39 21.67 -10.41
CA ASP A 23 -0.46 22.94 -11.15
C ASP A 23 0.79 23.80 -10.91
N ASP A 24 1.31 23.83 -9.70
CA ASP A 24 2.58 24.50 -9.36
C ASP A 24 3.77 23.87 -10.11
N CYS A 25 3.83 22.54 -10.18
CA CYS A 25 4.88 21.82 -10.91
C CYS A 25 4.89 22.22 -12.40
N LEU A 26 3.72 22.29 -13.02
CA LEU A 26 3.58 22.69 -14.43
C LEU A 26 3.92 24.16 -14.67
N THR A 27 3.48 25.03 -13.77
CA THR A 27 3.75 26.48 -13.85
C THR A 27 5.25 26.76 -13.72
N ASN A 28 5.98 25.94 -12.97
CA ASN A 28 7.42 26.00 -12.81
C ASN A 28 8.20 25.33 -13.97
N GLY A 29 7.54 24.92 -15.05
CA GLY A 29 8.17 24.42 -16.27
C GLY A 29 8.64 22.97 -16.16
N GLY A 30 7.85 22.10 -15.52
CA GLY A 30 8.14 20.67 -15.49
C GLY A 30 7.98 20.03 -16.86
N ASP A 31 8.99 19.28 -17.33
CA ASP A 31 9.00 18.59 -18.63
C ASP A 31 8.28 17.23 -18.59
N ALA A 32 8.06 16.68 -17.41
CA ALA A 32 7.31 15.44 -17.16
C ALA A 32 6.73 15.44 -15.75
N LEU A 33 5.64 14.72 -15.54
CA LEU A 33 5.02 14.52 -14.23
C LEU A 33 5.13 13.05 -13.82
N ILE A 34 5.61 12.80 -12.60
CA ILE A 34 5.47 11.52 -11.91
C ILE A 34 4.49 11.74 -10.76
N ILE A 35 3.41 10.97 -10.71
CA ILE A 35 2.35 11.13 -9.70
C ILE A 35 1.98 9.80 -9.04
N GLY A 36 1.98 9.77 -7.69
CA GLY A 36 1.24 8.78 -6.90
C GLY A 36 -0.14 9.35 -6.57
N PRO A 37 -1.20 9.02 -7.32
CA PRO A 37 -2.47 9.73 -7.18
C PRO A 37 -3.16 9.40 -5.86
N ILE A 38 -3.65 10.41 -5.16
CA ILE A 38 -4.49 10.27 -3.97
C ILE A 38 -5.85 9.67 -4.34
N SER A 39 -6.40 10.04 -5.50
CA SER A 39 -7.67 9.55 -6.00
C SER A 39 -7.60 9.14 -7.46
N SER A 40 -7.97 7.89 -7.76
CA SER A 40 -7.99 7.40 -9.14
C SER A 40 -8.94 8.18 -10.05
N ASN A 41 -10.04 8.72 -9.52
CA ASN A 41 -11.00 9.53 -10.27
C ASN A 41 -10.73 11.03 -10.12
N GLY A 42 -10.39 11.49 -8.90
CA GLY A 42 -10.21 12.91 -8.61
C GLY A 42 -9.06 13.56 -9.39
N ASN A 43 -7.98 12.82 -9.61
CA ASN A 43 -6.84 13.29 -10.39
C ASN A 43 -7.02 13.15 -11.92
N ALA A 44 -7.98 12.33 -12.40
CA ALA A 44 -8.09 11.94 -13.80
C ALA A 44 -8.20 13.13 -14.76
N LYS A 45 -9.12 14.07 -14.48
CA LYS A 45 -9.34 15.25 -15.34
C LYS A 45 -8.10 16.14 -15.47
N GLN A 46 -7.35 16.34 -14.38
CA GLN A 46 -6.12 17.14 -14.41
C GLN A 46 -5.04 16.43 -15.23
N ILE A 47 -4.90 15.11 -15.11
CA ILE A 47 -3.97 14.31 -15.89
C ILE A 47 -4.29 14.40 -17.39
N ASP A 48 -5.57 14.32 -17.78
CA ASP A 48 -5.99 14.49 -19.20
C ASP A 48 -5.58 15.86 -19.74
N MET A 49 -5.77 16.94 -18.97
CA MET A 49 -5.36 18.29 -19.37
C MET A 49 -3.83 18.45 -19.52
N ILE A 50 -3.05 17.79 -18.67
CA ILE A 50 -1.59 17.81 -18.72
C ILE A 50 -1.10 17.09 -19.99
N ARG A 51 -1.62 15.89 -20.23
CA ARG A 51 -1.27 15.11 -21.42
C ARG A 51 -1.67 15.80 -22.72
N ALA A 52 -2.82 16.49 -22.75
CA ALA A 52 -3.24 17.30 -23.88
C ALA A 52 -2.29 18.46 -24.21
N LYS A 53 -1.47 18.91 -23.24
CA LYS A 53 -0.40 19.88 -23.45
C LYS A 53 0.92 19.26 -23.94
N GLY A 54 0.96 17.94 -24.15
CA GLY A 54 2.14 17.21 -24.57
C GLY A 54 3.13 16.90 -23.45
N ILE A 55 2.77 17.12 -22.19
CA ILE A 55 3.60 16.81 -21.02
C ILE A 55 3.33 15.35 -20.61
N PRO A 56 4.33 14.47 -20.67
CA PRO A 56 4.15 13.06 -20.32
C PRO A 56 3.88 12.85 -18.83
N VAL A 57 3.02 11.88 -18.54
CA VAL A 57 2.62 11.52 -17.17
C VAL A 57 2.93 10.06 -16.88
N VAL A 58 3.70 9.85 -15.83
CA VAL A 58 4.01 8.53 -15.26
C VAL A 58 3.27 8.36 -13.94
N VAL A 59 2.49 7.29 -13.82
CA VAL A 59 1.75 6.97 -12.60
C VAL A 59 2.53 5.98 -11.75
N LEU A 60 2.66 6.27 -10.46
CA LEU A 60 3.47 5.53 -9.51
C LEU A 60 2.59 4.93 -8.40
N VAL A 61 2.87 3.71 -7.99
CA VAL A 61 2.27 2.97 -6.85
C VAL A 61 0.81 2.61 -7.07
N THR A 62 -0.10 3.58 -7.16
CA THR A 62 -1.55 3.37 -7.33
C THR A 62 -2.00 3.78 -8.73
N GLY A 63 -2.98 3.05 -9.29
CA GLY A 63 -3.51 3.36 -10.63
C GLY A 63 -4.43 4.58 -10.66
N ILE A 64 -4.72 5.04 -11.88
CA ILE A 64 -5.64 6.15 -12.16
C ILE A 64 -6.63 5.75 -13.27
N ASN A 65 -7.84 6.31 -13.23
CA ASN A 65 -8.91 5.97 -14.16
C ASN A 65 -8.92 6.90 -15.39
N THR A 66 -7.76 7.09 -16.01
CA THR A 66 -7.61 7.79 -17.28
C THR A 66 -6.40 7.24 -18.03
N PRO A 67 -6.29 7.40 -19.37
CA PRO A 67 -5.11 7.04 -20.12
C PRO A 67 -3.86 7.77 -19.62
N ILE A 68 -2.73 7.07 -19.58
CA ILE A 68 -1.43 7.58 -19.12
C ILE A 68 -0.33 7.18 -20.10
N ASP A 69 0.85 7.80 -19.97
CA ASP A 69 1.97 7.53 -20.87
C ASP A 69 2.84 6.36 -20.38
N ALA A 70 3.00 6.22 -19.06
CA ALA A 70 3.67 5.08 -18.44
C ALA A 70 3.22 4.90 -16.98
N ASN A 71 3.56 3.76 -16.40
CA ASN A 71 3.32 3.50 -14.97
C ASN A 71 4.36 2.57 -14.35
N SER A 72 4.47 2.65 -13.02
CA SER A 72 5.17 1.71 -12.18
C SER A 72 4.29 1.42 -10.96
N LEU A 73 3.38 0.44 -11.09
CA LEU A 73 2.30 0.17 -10.14
C LEU A 73 2.66 -0.95 -9.17
N GLN A 74 2.04 -0.88 -7.99
CA GLN A 74 2.07 -1.91 -6.97
C GLN A 74 0.92 -2.89 -7.17
N ASN A 75 1.20 -4.19 -7.05
CA ASN A 75 0.14 -5.20 -7.04
C ASN A 75 -0.41 -5.41 -5.61
N PHE A 76 -1.37 -4.60 -5.24
CA PHE A 76 -1.99 -4.67 -3.91
C PHE A 76 -2.79 -5.94 -3.66
N ILE A 77 -3.31 -6.60 -4.72
CA ILE A 77 -3.97 -7.91 -4.57
C ILE A 77 -2.95 -8.93 -4.09
N ASP A 78 -1.77 -9.00 -4.71
CA ASP A 78 -0.73 -9.95 -4.30
C ASP A 78 -0.17 -9.64 -2.92
N MET A 79 -0.08 -8.37 -2.54
CA MET A 79 0.39 -7.99 -1.19
C MET A 79 -0.59 -8.44 -0.11
N GLY A 80 -1.88 -8.17 -0.28
CA GLY A 80 -2.92 -8.67 0.63
C GLY A 80 -2.97 -10.19 0.65
N TYR A 81 -2.88 -10.83 -0.53
CA TYR A 81 -2.81 -12.28 -0.66
C TYR A 81 -1.63 -12.86 0.10
N THR A 82 -0.42 -12.36 -0.14
CA THR A 82 0.82 -12.86 0.47
C THR A 82 0.79 -12.75 1.99
N SER A 83 0.30 -11.64 2.53
CA SER A 83 0.21 -11.43 3.97
C SER A 83 -0.78 -12.39 4.64
N CYS A 84 -1.98 -12.53 4.10
CA CYS A 84 -2.98 -13.43 4.65
C CYS A 84 -2.67 -14.91 4.38
N LYS A 85 -2.05 -15.21 3.23
CA LYS A 85 -1.55 -16.56 2.90
C LYS A 85 -0.47 -17.01 3.88
N TRP A 86 0.46 -16.11 4.25
CA TRP A 86 1.46 -16.42 5.26
C TRP A 86 0.80 -16.84 6.59
N VAL A 87 -0.23 -16.12 7.04
CA VAL A 87 -0.99 -16.50 8.25
C VAL A 87 -1.61 -17.88 8.07
N ALA A 88 -2.27 -18.13 6.95
CA ALA A 88 -2.88 -19.43 6.66
C ALA A 88 -1.86 -20.57 6.66
N ASP A 89 -0.66 -20.32 6.12
CA ASP A 89 0.42 -21.32 6.10
C ASP A 89 1.00 -21.59 7.50
N GLN A 90 1.12 -20.56 8.35
CA GLN A 90 1.55 -20.75 9.74
C GLN A 90 0.56 -21.60 10.55
N GLU A 91 -0.73 -21.49 10.26
CA GLU A 91 -1.80 -22.17 10.98
C GLU A 91 -2.32 -23.45 10.29
N ARG A 92 -1.69 -23.87 9.19
CA ARG A 92 -2.14 -25.03 8.37
C ARG A 92 -2.32 -26.30 9.17
N ASN A 93 -1.42 -26.56 10.11
CA ASN A 93 -1.41 -27.76 10.94
C ASN A 93 -2.19 -27.59 12.26
N ASN A 94 -2.85 -26.45 12.45
CA ASN A 94 -3.70 -26.24 13.61
C ASN A 94 -5.06 -26.93 13.38
N ASP A 95 -5.50 -27.74 14.34
CA ASP A 95 -6.80 -28.41 14.25
C ASP A 95 -7.95 -27.45 14.46
N GLN A 96 -7.74 -26.37 15.18
CA GLN A 96 -8.73 -25.33 15.46
C GLN A 96 -8.65 -24.18 14.46
N SER A 97 -9.78 -23.49 14.27
CA SER A 97 -9.81 -22.24 13.52
C SER A 97 -9.00 -21.16 14.21
N THR A 98 -8.31 -20.34 13.42
CA THR A 98 -7.54 -19.20 13.90
C THR A 98 -8.20 -17.90 13.48
N ASN A 99 -8.47 -17.06 14.46
CA ASN A 99 -9.08 -15.76 14.25
C ASN A 99 -8.03 -14.68 14.04
N ILE A 100 -8.32 -13.73 13.14
CA ILE A 100 -7.54 -12.54 12.87
C ILE A 100 -8.41 -11.29 12.91
N VAL A 101 -7.80 -10.13 13.11
CA VAL A 101 -8.40 -8.80 12.88
C VAL A 101 -7.70 -8.17 11.69
N TRP A 102 -8.48 -7.63 10.74
CA TRP A 102 -8.02 -7.14 9.46
C TRP A 102 -8.15 -5.63 9.31
N PHE A 103 -7.08 -4.95 8.87
CA PHE A 103 -6.99 -3.50 8.70
C PHE A 103 -6.53 -3.16 7.27
N PRO A 104 -7.44 -3.13 6.27
CA PRO A 104 -7.07 -2.93 4.87
C PRO A 104 -6.65 -1.51 4.52
N GLY A 105 -6.99 -0.52 5.33
CA GLY A 105 -6.79 0.91 5.06
C GLY A 105 -8.07 1.65 4.70
N PRO A 106 -8.01 2.80 3.98
CA PRO A 106 -9.18 3.61 3.67
C PRO A 106 -10.20 2.88 2.76
N PRO A 107 -11.50 2.94 3.06
CA PRO A 107 -12.52 2.16 2.34
C PRO A 107 -12.70 2.58 0.88
N ALA A 108 -12.37 3.82 0.54
CA ALA A 108 -12.48 4.36 -0.83
C ALA A 108 -11.18 4.27 -1.64
N ALA A 109 -10.07 3.81 -1.05
CA ALA A 109 -8.80 3.67 -1.74
C ALA A 109 -8.76 2.36 -2.54
N GLY A 110 -8.44 2.44 -3.83
CA GLY A 110 -8.31 1.28 -4.70
C GLY A 110 -7.27 0.27 -4.21
N SER A 111 -6.18 0.73 -3.60
CA SER A 111 -5.17 -0.10 -2.95
C SER A 111 -5.73 -0.95 -1.81
N SER A 112 -6.55 -0.35 -0.94
CA SER A 112 -7.16 -1.04 0.19
C SER A 112 -8.19 -2.09 -0.26
N ILE A 113 -9.01 -1.73 -1.27
CA ILE A 113 -9.99 -2.66 -1.88
C ILE A 113 -9.25 -3.84 -2.51
N ALA A 114 -8.19 -3.58 -3.28
CA ALA A 114 -7.39 -4.62 -3.92
C ALA A 114 -6.70 -5.53 -2.89
N SER A 115 -6.11 -4.96 -1.84
CA SER A 115 -5.51 -5.72 -0.75
C SER A 115 -6.53 -6.60 -0.02
N ASN A 116 -7.74 -6.08 0.21
CA ASN A 116 -8.84 -6.86 0.79
C ASN A 116 -9.25 -8.04 -0.10
N ILE A 117 -9.38 -7.84 -1.41
CA ILE A 117 -9.65 -8.93 -2.37
C ILE A 117 -8.57 -10.02 -2.25
N GLY A 118 -7.31 -9.62 -2.21
CA GLY A 118 -6.18 -10.53 -2.07
C GLY A 118 -6.22 -11.33 -0.77
N CYS A 119 -6.44 -10.67 0.36
CA CYS A 119 -6.55 -11.32 1.67
C CYS A 119 -7.70 -12.34 1.70
N LEU A 120 -8.90 -11.95 1.29
CA LEU A 120 -10.06 -12.84 1.25
C LEU A 120 -9.82 -14.07 0.35
N LYS A 121 -9.14 -13.87 -0.79
CA LYS A 121 -8.75 -14.97 -1.68
C LYS A 121 -7.75 -15.93 -1.00
N ALA A 122 -6.81 -15.41 -0.22
CA ALA A 122 -5.78 -16.21 0.44
C ALA A 122 -6.32 -17.10 1.56
N ILE A 123 -7.33 -16.62 2.29
CA ILE A 123 -7.93 -17.37 3.42
C ILE A 123 -9.13 -18.22 3.02
N LYS A 124 -9.61 -18.08 1.78
CA LYS A 124 -10.69 -18.93 1.26
C LYS A 124 -10.29 -20.40 1.39
N ASP A 125 -11.22 -21.21 1.84
CA ASP A 125 -11.02 -22.66 2.04
C ASP A 125 -9.91 -23.01 3.06
N THR A 126 -9.59 -22.09 3.98
CA THR A 126 -8.69 -22.30 5.12
C THR A 126 -9.44 -22.24 6.45
N LYS A 127 -8.73 -22.45 7.56
CA LYS A 127 -9.28 -22.31 8.93
C LYS A 127 -9.09 -20.90 9.50
N ILE A 128 -8.80 -19.90 8.67
CA ILE A 128 -8.63 -18.52 9.12
C ILE A 128 -9.97 -17.78 9.05
N ASN A 129 -10.35 -17.14 10.14
CA ASN A 129 -11.55 -16.31 10.24
C ASN A 129 -11.18 -14.87 10.52
N ILE A 130 -11.76 -13.92 9.79
CA ILE A 130 -11.69 -12.50 10.12
C ILE A 130 -12.84 -12.21 11.09
N LEU A 131 -12.53 -11.85 12.34
CA LEU A 131 -13.54 -11.46 13.33
C LEU A 131 -14.06 -10.04 13.07
N GLU A 132 -13.15 -9.12 12.85
CA GLU A 132 -13.47 -7.72 12.55
C GLU A 132 -12.60 -7.21 11.41
N THR A 133 -13.18 -6.29 10.61
CA THR A 133 -12.45 -5.52 9.60
C THR A 133 -12.59 -4.04 9.92
N HIS A 134 -11.46 -3.40 10.20
CA HIS A 134 -11.39 -1.98 10.54
C HIS A 134 -10.87 -1.16 9.36
N TRP A 135 -11.79 -0.48 8.69
CA TRP A 135 -11.47 0.46 7.60
C TRP A 135 -11.17 1.84 8.17
N GLY A 136 -10.13 2.48 7.69
CA GLY A 136 -9.78 3.86 8.09
C GLY A 136 -8.54 4.38 7.39
N ASP A 137 -8.37 5.71 7.40
CA ASP A 137 -7.21 6.36 6.80
C ASP A 137 -5.89 5.88 7.45
N THR A 138 -4.81 5.94 6.69
CA THR A 138 -3.47 5.50 7.10
C THR A 138 -2.74 6.46 8.06
N GLY A 139 -3.41 7.48 8.57
CA GLY A 139 -2.88 8.35 9.63
C GLY A 139 -2.59 7.59 10.92
N LYS A 140 -1.42 7.82 11.54
CA LYS A 140 -0.99 7.09 12.75
C LYS A 140 -2.00 7.14 13.90
N ALA A 141 -2.60 8.31 14.14
CA ALA A 141 -3.59 8.49 15.21
C ALA A 141 -4.88 7.68 14.95
N ILE A 142 -5.36 7.71 13.70
CA ILE A 142 -6.54 6.95 13.27
C ILE A 142 -6.29 5.45 13.41
N GLN A 143 -5.16 4.96 12.90
CA GLN A 143 -4.83 3.55 12.97
C GLN A 143 -4.59 3.08 14.41
N LEU A 144 -3.99 3.91 15.27
CA LEU A 144 -3.86 3.60 16.69
C LEU A 144 -5.24 3.48 17.37
N GLN A 145 -6.16 4.40 17.09
CA GLN A 145 -7.52 4.34 17.61
C GLN A 145 -8.22 3.05 17.19
N LEU A 146 -8.19 2.69 15.91
CA LEU A 146 -8.82 1.47 15.38
C LEU A 146 -8.22 0.19 16.03
N VAL A 147 -6.90 0.16 16.23
CA VAL A 147 -6.25 -0.94 16.95
C VAL A 147 -6.71 -1.02 18.40
N GLN A 148 -6.83 0.12 19.10
CA GLN A 148 -7.31 0.17 20.48
C GLN A 148 -8.76 -0.30 20.58
N GLU A 149 -9.61 0.07 19.64
CA GLU A 149 -11.01 -0.40 19.57
C GLU A 149 -11.07 -1.93 19.41
N ALA A 150 -10.29 -2.51 18.48
CA ALA A 150 -10.22 -3.95 18.31
C ALA A 150 -9.71 -4.68 19.58
N LEU A 151 -8.69 -4.13 20.25
CA LEU A 151 -8.19 -4.70 21.49
C LEU A 151 -9.21 -4.61 22.62
N GLN A 152 -9.94 -3.51 22.71
CA GLN A 152 -11.00 -3.36 23.70
C GLN A 152 -12.15 -4.33 23.47
N ASN A 153 -12.55 -4.54 22.22
CA ASN A 153 -13.66 -5.45 21.87
C ASN A 153 -13.29 -6.92 22.06
N LEU A 154 -12.10 -7.32 21.61
CA LEU A 154 -11.76 -8.73 21.40
C LEU A 154 -10.59 -9.24 22.27
N ALA A 155 -9.98 -8.39 23.10
CA ALA A 155 -8.82 -8.76 23.93
C ALA A 155 -8.91 -8.22 25.37
N SER A 156 -10.08 -7.84 25.84
CA SER A 156 -10.33 -7.37 27.22
C SER A 156 -10.44 -8.52 28.22
N GLY A 157 -10.66 -9.75 27.77
CA GLY A 157 -10.70 -10.96 28.57
C GLY A 157 -9.30 -11.48 28.97
N PRO A 158 -9.24 -12.61 29.70
CA PRO A 158 -7.98 -13.23 30.12
C PRO A 158 -7.14 -13.72 28.92
N GLU A 159 -7.78 -14.11 27.81
CA GLU A 159 -7.16 -14.46 26.54
C GLU A 159 -7.81 -13.69 25.41
N PRO A 160 -7.02 -13.19 24.43
CA PRO A 160 -7.57 -12.52 23.25
C PRO A 160 -8.35 -13.52 22.37
N GLU A 161 -9.43 -13.05 21.77
CA GLU A 161 -10.27 -13.87 20.87
C GLU A 161 -9.61 -14.10 19.50
N PHE A 162 -8.52 -13.42 19.21
CA PHE A 162 -7.77 -13.50 17.94
C PHE A 162 -6.26 -13.61 18.17
N LYS A 163 -5.57 -14.19 17.19
CA LYS A 163 -4.13 -14.48 17.26
C LYS A 163 -3.27 -13.52 16.42
N TYR A 164 -3.85 -12.89 15.41
CA TYR A 164 -3.11 -12.01 14.50
C TYR A 164 -3.84 -10.69 14.27
N ILE A 165 -3.07 -9.60 14.24
CA ILE A 165 -3.44 -8.34 13.58
C ILE A 165 -2.74 -8.36 12.22
N VAL A 166 -3.53 -8.25 11.15
CA VAL A 166 -3.03 -8.15 9.77
C VAL A 166 -3.50 -6.82 9.20
N GLY A 167 -2.60 -6.03 8.61
CA GLY A 167 -3.02 -4.72 8.11
C GLY A 167 -1.92 -3.89 7.49
N THR A 168 -2.25 -2.63 7.23
CA THR A 168 -1.31 -1.66 6.64
C THR A 168 -0.08 -1.46 7.52
N GLY A 169 1.04 -1.05 6.93
CA GLY A 169 2.27 -0.80 7.70
C GLY A 169 2.05 0.17 8.85
N THR A 170 1.26 1.23 8.64
CA THR A 170 0.95 2.21 9.69
C THR A 170 0.14 1.59 10.83
N THR A 171 -0.83 0.73 10.51
CA THR A 171 -1.58 -0.05 11.52
C THR A 171 -0.63 -0.89 12.37
N ILE A 172 0.24 -1.63 11.70
CA ILE A 172 1.15 -2.58 12.36
C ILE A 172 2.19 -1.85 13.21
N GLU A 173 2.73 -0.73 12.76
CA GLU A 173 3.58 0.14 13.58
C GLU A 173 2.85 0.65 14.84
N ALA A 174 1.59 1.06 14.71
CA ALA A 174 0.77 1.48 15.85
C ALA A 174 0.47 0.32 16.81
N ALA A 175 0.18 -0.87 16.26
CA ALA A 175 -0.13 -2.07 17.03
C ALA A 175 1.04 -2.54 17.91
N VAL A 176 2.30 -2.34 17.50
CA VAL A 176 3.48 -2.68 18.33
C VAL A 176 3.42 -1.99 19.69
N GLY A 177 3.11 -0.67 19.69
CA GLY A 177 2.98 0.12 20.92
C GLY A 177 1.75 -0.28 21.74
N ALA A 178 0.62 -0.47 21.08
CA ALA A 178 -0.64 -0.84 21.72
C ALA A 178 -0.58 -2.23 22.38
N LEU A 179 -0.01 -3.23 21.72
CA LEU A 179 0.16 -4.56 22.29
C LEU A 179 1.09 -4.55 23.52
N ARG A 180 2.18 -3.76 23.47
CA ARG A 180 3.09 -3.61 24.61
C ARG A 180 2.39 -2.97 25.80
N ALA A 181 1.64 -1.90 25.59
CA ALA A 181 0.90 -1.21 26.65
C ALA A 181 -0.12 -2.14 27.34
N ASN A 182 -0.72 -3.06 26.60
CA ASN A 182 -1.69 -4.03 27.09
C ASN A 182 -1.09 -5.40 27.47
N LYS A 183 0.25 -5.56 27.42
CA LYS A 183 0.98 -6.82 27.72
C LYS A 183 0.52 -8.01 26.85
N LEU A 184 0.13 -7.73 25.59
CA LEU A 184 -0.37 -8.72 24.64
C LEU A 184 0.65 -9.12 23.56
N GLN A 185 1.87 -8.58 23.58
CA GLN A 185 2.90 -8.80 22.55
C GLN A 185 3.39 -10.26 22.42
N SER A 186 3.14 -11.10 23.43
CA SER A 186 3.42 -12.54 23.38
C SER A 186 2.24 -13.39 22.93
N LYS A 187 1.03 -12.81 22.92
CA LYS A 187 -0.22 -13.50 22.60
C LYS A 187 -0.72 -13.19 21.19
N ILE A 188 -0.47 -11.98 20.69
CA ILE A 188 -0.95 -11.50 19.39
C ILE A 188 0.26 -11.23 18.48
N LYS A 189 0.25 -11.81 17.29
CA LYS A 189 1.27 -11.63 16.25
C LYS A 189 0.86 -10.55 15.27
N LEU A 190 1.85 -9.86 14.69
CA LEU A 190 1.66 -8.76 13.76
C LEU A 190 2.14 -9.12 12.35
N VAL A 191 1.33 -8.86 11.34
CA VAL A 191 1.63 -9.09 9.92
C VAL A 191 1.27 -7.85 9.12
N SER A 192 2.24 -7.27 8.42
CA SER A 192 2.05 -6.09 7.59
C SER A 192 1.72 -6.47 6.15
N THR A 193 0.97 -5.60 5.45
CA THR A 193 0.71 -5.74 4.01
C THR A 193 1.72 -5.01 3.14
N TYR A 194 2.60 -4.21 3.70
CA TYR A 194 3.70 -3.56 2.99
C TYR A 194 4.86 -3.24 3.93
N TYR A 195 6.00 -2.86 3.35
CA TYR A 195 7.26 -2.69 4.04
C TYR A 195 7.63 -1.21 4.18
N THR A 196 8.02 -0.79 5.38
CA THR A 196 8.54 0.54 5.69
C THR A 196 9.84 0.42 6.49
N PRO A 197 10.65 1.50 6.61
CA PRO A 197 11.80 1.48 7.53
C PRO A 197 11.42 1.16 8.98
N GLY A 198 10.23 1.58 9.43
CA GLY A 198 9.71 1.24 10.76
C GLY A 198 9.39 -0.25 10.89
N ILE A 199 8.74 -0.83 9.89
CA ILE A 199 8.46 -2.27 9.81
C ILE A 199 9.77 -3.07 9.82
N ASP A 200 10.77 -2.68 9.03
CA ASP A 200 12.10 -3.31 9.02
C ASP A 200 12.71 -3.38 10.43
N MET A 201 12.73 -2.25 11.11
CA MET A 201 13.25 -2.16 12.47
C MET A 201 12.52 -3.11 13.42
N PHE A 202 11.20 -3.22 13.33
CA PHE A 202 10.41 -4.08 14.20
C PHE A 202 10.51 -5.57 13.84
N ILE A 203 10.65 -5.93 12.55
CA ILE A 203 10.96 -7.30 12.13
C ILE A 203 12.32 -7.74 12.71
N LYS A 204 13.36 -6.92 12.58
CA LYS A 204 14.70 -7.20 13.14
C LYS A 204 14.69 -7.39 14.67
N ARG A 205 13.72 -6.81 15.37
CA ARG A 205 13.50 -6.97 16.82
C ARG A 205 12.56 -8.12 17.16
N GLY A 206 12.04 -8.86 16.20
CA GLY A 206 11.09 -9.95 16.41
C GLY A 206 9.69 -9.52 16.87
N LEU A 207 9.33 -8.25 16.68
CA LEU A 207 8.02 -7.69 17.08
C LEU A 207 6.97 -7.79 15.99
N ILE A 208 7.38 -7.92 14.74
CA ILE A 208 6.52 -8.14 13.58
C ILE A 208 6.97 -9.43 12.91
N SER A 209 6.01 -10.28 12.58
CA SER A 209 6.28 -11.62 12.07
C SER A 209 6.59 -11.66 10.58
N MET A 210 5.97 -10.75 9.79
CA MET A 210 6.09 -10.76 8.34
C MET A 210 5.63 -9.43 7.73
N ALA A 211 6.26 -9.04 6.63
CA ALA A 211 5.80 -8.03 5.69
C ALA A 211 6.32 -8.37 4.28
N PRO A 212 5.49 -8.31 3.22
CA PRO A 212 5.97 -8.42 1.85
C PRO A 212 6.75 -7.17 1.46
N SER A 213 7.71 -7.32 0.56
CA SER A 213 8.45 -6.19 0.00
C SER A 213 7.65 -5.57 -1.15
N ASP A 214 7.36 -4.29 -1.05
CA ASP A 214 6.72 -3.49 -2.10
C ASP A 214 7.71 -2.83 -3.07
N GLN A 215 9.01 -3.02 -2.85
CA GLN A 215 10.10 -2.55 -3.72
C GLN A 215 10.01 -1.07 -4.13
N MET A 216 9.59 -0.20 -3.23
CA MET A 216 9.35 1.23 -3.49
C MET A 216 10.53 1.94 -4.17
N ILE A 217 11.77 1.59 -3.80
CA ILE A 217 12.98 2.16 -4.43
C ILE A 217 13.06 1.77 -5.91
N SER A 218 12.78 0.51 -6.24
CA SER A 218 12.78 0.02 -7.62
C SER A 218 11.67 0.66 -8.43
N GLN A 219 10.48 0.80 -7.86
CA GLN A 219 9.36 1.50 -8.49
C GLN A 219 9.70 2.96 -8.81
N ALA A 220 10.28 3.69 -7.85
CA ALA A 220 10.69 5.08 -8.05
C ALA A 220 11.75 5.22 -9.16
N LYS A 221 12.76 4.34 -9.19
CA LYS A 221 13.77 4.33 -10.25
C LYS A 221 13.18 4.07 -11.63
N ILE A 222 12.24 3.11 -11.73
CA ILE A 222 11.52 2.81 -12.97
C ILE A 222 10.71 4.03 -13.42
N ALA A 223 9.96 4.66 -12.53
CA ALA A 223 9.15 5.82 -12.86
C ALA A 223 10.01 7.01 -13.33
N ILE A 224 11.17 7.24 -12.74
CA ILE A 224 12.11 8.30 -13.15
C ILE A 224 12.67 7.96 -14.55
N ASP A 225 13.13 6.73 -14.80
CA ASP A 225 13.63 6.32 -16.12
C ASP A 225 12.54 6.48 -17.20
N GLN A 226 11.32 6.07 -16.90
CA GLN A 226 10.17 6.24 -17.80
C GLN A 226 9.90 7.73 -18.10
N ALA A 227 9.89 8.60 -17.08
CA ALA A 227 9.64 10.02 -17.26
C ALA A 227 10.72 10.69 -18.10
N VAL A 228 11.99 10.38 -17.86
CA VAL A 228 13.12 10.90 -18.65
C VAL A 228 13.02 10.46 -20.11
N ARG A 229 12.78 9.16 -20.35
CA ARG A 229 12.65 8.63 -21.72
C ARG A 229 11.51 9.30 -22.49
N LEU A 230 10.37 9.48 -21.85
CA LEU A 230 9.22 10.14 -22.44
C LEU A 230 9.51 11.62 -22.76
N ALA A 231 10.14 12.35 -21.83
CA ALA A 231 10.49 13.76 -22.02
C ALA A 231 11.54 13.96 -23.13
N GLU A 232 12.46 13.01 -23.31
CA GLU A 232 13.49 13.02 -24.34
C GLU A 232 13.05 12.35 -25.66
N GLY A 233 11.82 11.87 -25.77
CA GLY A 233 11.29 11.17 -26.94
C GLY A 233 12.00 9.83 -27.23
N LEU A 234 12.57 9.20 -26.20
CA LEU A 234 13.26 7.92 -26.32
C LEU A 234 12.26 6.76 -26.26
N THR A 235 12.62 5.65 -26.86
CA THR A 235 11.80 4.42 -26.83
C THR A 235 11.73 3.88 -25.40
N MET A 236 10.52 3.54 -24.97
CA MET A 236 10.32 2.85 -23.70
C MET A 236 10.88 1.43 -23.79
N GLU A 237 11.68 1.02 -22.80
CA GLU A 237 12.13 -0.36 -22.74
C GLU A 237 10.94 -1.25 -22.36
N THR A 238 10.61 -2.15 -23.28
CA THR A 238 9.64 -3.25 -23.06
C THR A 238 10.37 -4.47 -22.53
N GLY A 239 11.13 -4.31 -21.46
CA GLY A 239 11.90 -5.41 -20.92
C GLY A 239 11.06 -6.31 -20.05
N GLY A 240 10.96 -7.57 -20.39
CA GLY A 240 10.90 -8.64 -19.46
C GLY A 240 9.68 -9.52 -19.49
N ARG A 241 8.60 -9.25 -18.82
CA ARG A 241 7.55 -10.24 -18.61
C ARG A 241 6.26 -9.90 -19.35
N PRO A 242 5.43 -10.90 -19.67
CA PRO A 242 4.12 -10.71 -20.30
C PRO A 242 3.16 -9.81 -19.52
N GLU A 243 3.39 -9.65 -18.22
CA GLU A 243 2.58 -8.79 -17.35
C GLU A 243 2.86 -7.29 -17.55
N PHE A 244 3.92 -6.93 -18.25
CA PHE A 244 4.14 -5.53 -18.62
C PHE A 244 3.17 -5.15 -19.73
N ASN A 245 2.24 -4.26 -19.40
CA ASN A 245 1.49 -3.60 -20.46
C ASN A 245 2.44 -2.65 -21.23
N SER A 246 2.03 -2.22 -22.41
CA SER A 246 2.82 -1.33 -23.28
C SER A 246 3.15 0.03 -22.64
N THR A 247 2.59 0.34 -21.50
CA THR A 247 2.67 1.64 -20.83
C THR A 247 3.37 1.60 -19.45
N GLY A 248 3.78 0.43 -18.97
CA GLY A 248 4.43 0.39 -17.67
C GLY A 248 5.03 -0.96 -17.27
N ARG A 249 5.81 -0.92 -16.21
CA ARG A 249 6.43 -2.09 -15.57
C ARG A 249 5.82 -2.30 -14.20
N VAL A 250 5.49 -3.54 -13.91
CA VAL A 250 5.13 -3.96 -12.54
C VAL A 250 6.38 -4.58 -11.92
N PRO A 251 6.87 -4.10 -10.77
CA PRO A 251 7.97 -4.73 -10.07
C PRO A 251 7.68 -6.20 -9.78
N GLU A 252 8.69 -7.05 -9.92
CA GLU A 252 8.54 -8.45 -9.52
C GLU A 252 8.33 -8.55 -8.02
N HIS A 253 7.33 -9.31 -7.63
CA HIS A 253 7.20 -9.75 -6.24
C HIS A 253 8.19 -10.89 -6.01
N ILE A 254 9.07 -10.69 -5.04
CA ILE A 254 9.96 -11.73 -4.52
C ILE A 254 9.24 -12.47 -3.40
#